data_195cb1cf634e1f8c220c9cb14de30e71
#
_entry.id   195cb1cf634e1f8c220c9cb14de30e71
#
_cell.length_a   1.000
_cell.length_b   1.000
_cell.length_c   1.000
_cell.angle_alpha   90.00
_cell.angle_beta   90.00
_cell.angle_gamma   90.00
#
_symmetry.space_group_name_H-M   'P 1'
#
loop_
_entity.id
_entity.type
_entity.pdbx_description
1 polymer ?
#
loop_
_entity_poly.entity_id
_entity_poly.type
_entity_poly.pdbx_seq_one_letter_code
_entity_poly.pdbx_strand_id
1 'polypeptide(L)'
;MQGPRKATRMVKTGSKQAAPAAPQLHPVLQALLSRPTPAVMGVLNVTPDSFSDGGKFLAPNQALAQAKRLIADGADLIDIGAESTRPYGGAQPVSADMELRRLQPVLAEIVALGVPVSIDSMKADVVAWALEEGAAIANDVWGLQRGDEMAALLAARNAPVIVMHNRDRADPSIDIMQDIAAFFERSLDVAARTGLARENIVLDPGIGFGKTQEQSLIALARLDELKSFGLPLLVGASRKVFIASVSPSEPQQRLGGSIAAHLAAARRGAGIIRTHDVAETVQALRVLAAIEDKR
;
A
#
# COMPACT_ATOMS: atom_id res chain seq x y z
N MET A 1 -61.29 24.16 -54.37
CA MET A 1 -60.36 24.89 -53.48
C MET A 1 -59.98 23.94 -52.34
N GLN A 2 -58.73 23.39 -52.40
CA GLN A 2 -58.22 22.48 -51.37
C GLN A 2 -57.26 23.29 -50.48
N GLY A 3 -57.53 23.34 -49.17
CA GLY A 3 -56.72 24.00 -48.19
C GLY A 3 -55.48 23.16 -47.79
N PRO A 4 -54.36 23.77 -47.31
CA PRO A 4 -53.14 23.08 -47.10
C PRO A 4 -53.09 22.28 -45.78
N ARG A 5 -52.61 21.03 -45.88
CA ARG A 5 -52.31 20.13 -44.70
C ARG A 5 -51.17 20.65 -43.90
N LYS A 6 -51.37 20.88 -42.62
CA LYS A 6 -50.29 21.18 -41.64
C LYS A 6 -49.45 19.91 -41.33
N ALA A 7 -48.20 19.95 -41.64
CA ALA A 7 -47.24 18.91 -41.25
C ALA A 7 -46.86 19.07 -39.74
N THR A 8 -47.17 18.08 -38.94
CA THR A 8 -46.77 18.02 -37.52
C THR A 8 -45.32 17.60 -37.44
N ARG A 9 -44.47 18.50 -36.95
CA ARG A 9 -43.03 18.28 -36.73
C ARG A 9 -42.84 17.47 -35.45
N MET A 10 -42.50 16.19 -35.55
CA MET A 10 -42.09 15.37 -34.42
C MET A 10 -40.75 15.87 -33.88
N VAL A 11 -40.73 16.38 -32.65
CA VAL A 11 -39.55 16.70 -31.88
C VAL A 11 -39.01 15.39 -31.31
N LYS A 12 -37.85 14.90 -31.83
CA LYS A 12 -37.10 13.80 -31.22
C LYS A 12 -36.46 14.33 -29.96
N THR A 13 -36.96 13.95 -28.80
CA THR A 13 -36.27 14.10 -27.51
C THR A 13 -35.13 13.10 -27.47
N GLY A 14 -33.93 13.58 -27.77
CA GLY A 14 -32.69 12.82 -27.55
C GLY A 14 -32.48 12.63 -26.06
N SER A 15 -32.56 11.40 -25.57
CA SER A 15 -32.12 11.04 -24.23
C SER A 15 -30.60 11.31 -24.16
N LYS A 16 -30.19 12.31 -23.38
CA LYS A 16 -28.81 12.46 -22.96
C LYS A 16 -28.46 11.22 -22.12
N GLN A 17 -27.72 10.27 -22.69
CA GLN A 17 -27.04 9.24 -21.90
C GLN A 17 -26.13 9.97 -20.91
N ALA A 18 -26.40 9.77 -19.62
CA ALA A 18 -25.49 10.24 -18.57
C ALA A 18 -24.12 9.63 -18.82
N ALA A 19 -23.07 10.44 -18.77
CA ALA A 19 -21.71 9.94 -18.80
C ALA A 19 -21.54 8.89 -17.68
N PRO A 20 -20.81 7.79 -17.92
CA PRO A 20 -20.55 6.80 -16.88
C PRO A 20 -19.93 7.51 -15.68
N ALA A 21 -20.49 7.26 -14.49
CA ALA A 21 -19.91 7.77 -13.25
C ALA A 21 -18.43 7.36 -13.19
N ALA A 22 -17.56 8.28 -12.75
CA ALA A 22 -16.15 7.94 -12.53
C ALA A 22 -16.08 6.71 -11.62
N PRO A 23 -15.19 5.74 -11.89
CA PRO A 23 -15.06 4.55 -11.08
C PRO A 23 -14.78 4.97 -9.63
N GLN A 24 -15.59 4.47 -8.70
CA GLN A 24 -15.44 4.79 -7.27
C GLN A 24 -14.44 3.82 -6.67
N LEU A 25 -13.49 4.33 -5.90
CA LEU A 25 -12.56 3.51 -5.13
C LEU A 25 -13.30 2.49 -4.26
N HIS A 26 -12.67 1.34 -4.01
CA HIS A 26 -13.19 0.38 -3.04
C HIS A 26 -13.49 1.05 -1.69
N PRO A 27 -14.60 0.72 -0.99
CA PRO A 27 -15.04 1.42 0.22
C PRO A 27 -13.95 1.56 1.28
N VAL A 28 -13.12 0.54 1.50
CA VAL A 28 -11.99 0.58 2.44
C VAL A 28 -10.96 1.64 2.02
N LEU A 29 -10.60 1.67 0.73
CA LEU A 29 -9.65 2.67 0.20
C LEU A 29 -10.27 4.07 0.23
N GLN A 30 -11.56 4.20 -0.10
CA GLN A 30 -12.28 5.47 -0.02
C GLN A 30 -12.24 6.05 1.41
N ALA A 31 -12.50 5.22 2.43
CA ALA A 31 -12.46 5.63 3.83
C ALA A 31 -11.05 6.10 4.26
N LEU A 32 -9.99 5.40 3.82
CA LEU A 32 -8.61 5.75 4.12
C LEU A 32 -8.14 7.03 3.41
N LEU A 33 -8.58 7.25 2.15
CA LEU A 33 -8.06 8.30 1.28
C LEU A 33 -8.89 9.59 1.28
N SER A 34 -10.10 9.58 1.87
CA SER A 34 -10.94 10.80 2.02
C SER A 34 -10.54 11.69 3.21
N ARG A 35 -9.42 11.41 3.86
CA ARG A 35 -8.91 12.13 5.04
C ARG A 35 -8.15 13.39 4.62
N PRO A 36 -8.04 14.41 5.51
CA PRO A 36 -7.29 15.63 5.24
C PRO A 36 -5.76 15.41 5.24
N THR A 37 -5.29 14.31 5.83
CA THR A 37 -3.88 13.88 5.86
C THR A 37 -3.76 12.48 5.28
N PRO A 38 -2.58 12.10 4.74
CA PRO A 38 -2.33 10.70 4.39
C PRO A 38 -2.69 9.75 5.53
N ALA A 39 -3.29 8.60 5.20
CA ALA A 39 -3.51 7.54 6.16
C ALA A 39 -2.17 6.96 6.64
N VAL A 40 -2.07 6.62 7.92
CA VAL A 40 -0.86 6.04 8.50
C VAL A 40 -1.03 4.54 8.68
N MET A 41 -0.21 3.77 7.96
CA MET A 41 -0.15 2.31 8.02
C MET A 41 0.94 1.87 8.98
N GLY A 42 0.55 1.30 10.11
CA GLY A 42 1.48 0.76 11.10
C GLY A 42 2.02 -0.62 10.71
N VAL A 43 3.34 -0.81 10.76
CA VAL A 43 3.99 -2.08 10.43
C VAL A 43 4.00 -3.01 11.62
N LEU A 44 3.48 -4.23 11.43
CA LEU A 44 3.48 -5.29 12.42
C LEU A 44 4.13 -6.55 11.86
N ASN A 45 5.37 -6.85 12.29
CA ASN A 45 6.07 -8.07 11.89
C ASN A 45 5.88 -9.18 12.91
N VAL A 46 5.37 -10.34 12.50
CA VAL A 46 5.22 -11.54 13.31
C VAL A 46 6.27 -12.60 12.96
N THR A 47 7.51 -12.15 12.86
CA THR A 47 8.68 -13.02 12.61
C THR A 47 9.34 -13.42 13.92
N PRO A 48 10.04 -14.59 14.00
CA PRO A 48 10.73 -15.03 15.21
C PRO A 48 11.70 -13.99 15.78
N ASP A 49 12.40 -13.25 14.92
CA ASP A 49 13.37 -12.22 15.31
C ASP A 49 12.71 -10.97 15.91
N SER A 50 11.44 -10.75 15.64
CA SER A 50 10.70 -9.59 16.15
C SER A 50 10.31 -9.74 17.63
N PHE A 51 10.38 -10.98 18.16
CA PHE A 51 9.91 -11.34 19.52
C PHE A 51 10.91 -12.27 20.22
N SER A 52 12.20 -12.07 20.03
CA SER A 52 13.30 -13.01 20.40
C SER A 52 13.50 -13.28 21.89
N ASP A 53 12.81 -12.55 22.79
CA ASP A 53 13.04 -12.66 24.25
C ASP A 53 12.04 -13.54 25.01
N GLY A 54 11.15 -14.26 24.34
CA GLY A 54 10.14 -15.07 25.02
C GLY A 54 9.59 -16.24 24.19
N GLY A 55 9.44 -17.40 24.84
CA GLY A 55 9.03 -18.66 24.22
C GLY A 55 7.74 -18.61 23.39
N LYS A 56 7.41 -19.73 22.72
CA LYS A 56 6.38 -19.90 21.70
C LYS A 56 4.97 -19.33 22.01
N PHE A 57 4.62 -19.09 23.28
CA PHE A 57 3.32 -18.58 23.73
C PHE A 57 3.31 -17.06 23.99
N LEU A 58 4.48 -16.40 24.05
CA LEU A 58 4.57 -14.96 24.27
C LEU A 58 4.45 -14.14 22.98
N ALA A 59 4.84 -14.72 21.85
CA ALA A 59 4.82 -14.04 20.54
C ALA A 59 3.41 -13.58 20.10
N PRO A 60 2.31 -14.35 20.21
CA PRO A 60 0.96 -13.89 19.87
C PRO A 60 0.48 -12.73 20.74
N ASN A 61 0.69 -12.81 22.07
CA ASN A 61 0.30 -11.75 23.00
C ASN A 61 1.09 -10.44 22.76
N GLN A 62 2.38 -10.55 22.39
CA GLN A 62 3.22 -9.41 22.05
C GLN A 62 2.78 -8.77 20.74
N ALA A 63 2.42 -9.57 19.72
CA ALA A 63 1.88 -9.08 18.45
C ALA A 63 0.57 -8.30 18.66
N LEU A 64 -0.36 -8.86 19.44
CA LEU A 64 -1.62 -8.20 19.78
C LEU A 64 -1.39 -6.91 20.60
N ALA A 65 -0.48 -6.93 21.58
CA ALA A 65 -0.11 -5.74 22.34
C ALA A 65 0.51 -4.66 21.45
N GLN A 66 1.35 -5.04 20.50
CA GLN A 66 1.93 -4.11 19.54
C GLN A 66 0.87 -3.55 18.57
N ALA A 67 -0.07 -4.38 18.08
CA ALA A 67 -1.19 -3.91 17.26
C ALA A 67 -2.04 -2.85 18.02
N LYS A 68 -2.39 -3.12 19.28
CA LYS A 68 -3.10 -2.17 20.14
C LYS A 68 -2.33 -0.86 20.33
N ARG A 69 -1.00 -0.94 20.47
CA ARG A 69 -0.15 0.25 20.57
C ARG A 69 -0.16 1.06 19.28
N LEU A 70 0.03 0.41 18.11
CA LEU A 70 -0.01 1.10 16.82
C LEU A 70 -1.34 1.85 16.62
N ILE A 71 -2.47 1.26 17.00
CA ILE A 71 -3.79 1.89 16.95
C ILE A 71 -3.88 3.07 17.92
N ALA A 72 -3.42 2.90 19.17
CA ALA A 72 -3.41 3.97 20.17
C ALA A 72 -2.51 5.15 19.73
N ASP A 73 -1.42 4.87 19.03
CA ASP A 73 -0.52 5.85 18.43
C ASP A 73 -1.12 6.55 17.21
N GLY A 74 -2.28 6.08 16.72
CA GLY A 74 -3.05 6.71 15.64
C GLY A 74 -2.88 6.07 14.27
N ALA A 75 -2.49 4.80 14.18
CA ALA A 75 -2.53 4.05 12.92
C ALA A 75 -3.97 3.95 12.40
N ASP A 76 -4.15 4.25 11.12
CA ASP A 76 -5.43 4.15 10.42
C ASP A 76 -5.69 2.75 9.87
N LEU A 77 -4.61 1.98 9.65
CA LEU A 77 -4.61 0.58 9.30
C LEU A 77 -3.32 -0.08 9.77
N ILE A 78 -3.34 -1.41 9.89
CA ILE A 78 -2.16 -2.22 10.26
C ILE A 78 -1.76 -3.08 9.07
N ASP A 79 -0.46 -3.16 8.79
CA ASP A 79 0.13 -4.07 7.81
C ASP A 79 0.87 -5.18 8.53
N ILE A 80 0.32 -6.41 8.46
CA ILE A 80 0.87 -7.57 9.15
C ILE A 80 1.62 -8.47 8.18
N GLY A 81 2.89 -8.79 8.50
CA GLY A 81 3.73 -9.68 7.72
C GLY A 81 4.39 -10.75 8.57
N ALA A 82 4.43 -11.98 8.05
CA ALA A 82 5.04 -13.13 8.71
C ALA A 82 6.36 -13.60 8.06
N GLU A 83 6.74 -12.98 6.96
CA GLU A 83 8.02 -13.14 6.27
C GLU A 83 8.80 -11.83 6.28
N SER A 84 10.12 -11.90 6.49
CA SER A 84 10.96 -10.71 6.31
C SER A 84 11.27 -10.54 4.83
N THR A 85 10.65 -9.56 4.19
CA THR A 85 10.88 -9.21 2.78
C THR A 85 12.04 -8.23 2.59
N ARG A 86 12.84 -7.98 3.66
CA ARG A 86 13.97 -7.04 3.62
C ARG A 86 15.01 -7.51 2.61
N PRO A 87 15.39 -6.67 1.62
CA PRO A 87 16.40 -7.04 0.61
C PRO A 87 17.83 -7.17 1.18
N TYR A 88 18.02 -6.81 2.44
CA TYR A 88 19.29 -6.83 3.14
C TYR A 88 19.16 -7.66 4.42
N GLY A 89 20.00 -8.69 4.59
CA GLY A 89 20.06 -9.43 5.85
C GLY A 89 19.93 -10.95 5.74
N GLY A 90 19.96 -11.52 4.53
CA GLY A 90 20.02 -12.99 4.37
C GLY A 90 18.77 -13.73 4.84
N ALA A 91 17.63 -13.05 4.90
CA ALA A 91 16.36 -13.69 5.25
C ALA A 91 16.08 -14.83 4.25
N GLN A 92 15.88 -16.04 4.77
CA GLN A 92 15.50 -17.18 3.94
C GLN A 92 14.02 -17.09 3.61
N PRO A 93 13.61 -17.36 2.35
CA PRO A 93 12.21 -17.48 2.00
C PRO A 93 11.52 -18.51 2.90
N VAL A 94 10.34 -18.19 3.42
CA VAL A 94 9.55 -19.12 4.21
C VAL A 94 8.42 -19.70 3.36
N SER A 95 7.99 -20.94 3.67
CA SER A 95 6.85 -21.55 2.99
C SER A 95 5.53 -20.88 3.39
N ALA A 96 4.48 -21.04 2.55
CA ALA A 96 3.13 -20.57 2.89
C ALA A 96 2.65 -21.16 4.23
N ASP A 97 2.89 -22.44 4.49
CA ASP A 97 2.57 -23.10 5.76
C ASP A 97 3.25 -22.41 6.97
N MET A 98 4.49 -21.94 6.79
CA MET A 98 5.19 -21.27 7.87
C MET A 98 4.61 -19.88 8.13
N GLU A 99 4.26 -19.12 7.09
CA GLU A 99 3.55 -17.85 7.28
C GLU A 99 2.21 -18.05 7.97
N LEU A 100 1.41 -19.02 7.51
CA LEU A 100 0.12 -19.36 8.12
C LEU A 100 0.26 -19.70 9.60
N ARG A 101 1.23 -20.57 9.96
CA ARG A 101 1.50 -20.91 11.38
C ARG A 101 1.83 -19.70 12.24
N ARG A 102 2.44 -18.66 11.68
CA ARG A 102 2.78 -17.42 12.39
C ARG A 102 1.58 -16.48 12.51
N LEU A 103 0.71 -16.45 11.49
CA LEU A 103 -0.44 -15.56 11.40
C LEU A 103 -1.67 -16.09 12.13
N GLN A 104 -1.95 -17.41 12.03
CA GLN A 104 -3.12 -18.07 12.60
C GLN A 104 -3.39 -17.72 14.09
N PRO A 105 -2.37 -17.64 14.97
CA PRO A 105 -2.63 -17.36 16.38
C PRO A 105 -3.04 -15.91 16.69
N VAL A 106 -2.92 -14.98 15.70
CA VAL A 106 -3.02 -13.54 15.98
C VAL A 106 -3.96 -12.77 15.06
N LEU A 107 -4.16 -13.22 13.80
CA LEU A 107 -4.83 -12.41 12.79
C LEU A 107 -6.27 -12.06 13.17
N ALA A 108 -7.08 -13.04 13.58
CA ALA A 108 -8.47 -12.81 13.94
C ALA A 108 -8.63 -11.82 15.12
N GLU A 109 -7.74 -11.91 16.13
CA GLU A 109 -7.75 -10.97 17.27
C GLU A 109 -7.34 -9.55 16.84
N ILE A 110 -6.40 -9.41 15.91
CA ILE A 110 -5.98 -8.11 15.38
C ILE A 110 -7.09 -7.50 14.52
N VAL A 111 -7.74 -8.28 13.66
CA VAL A 111 -8.90 -7.85 12.86
C VAL A 111 -10.03 -7.34 13.78
N ALA A 112 -10.28 -8.03 14.91
CA ALA A 112 -11.29 -7.64 15.90
C ALA A 112 -11.00 -6.30 16.59
N LEU A 113 -9.81 -5.69 16.43
CA LEU A 113 -9.50 -4.36 16.96
C LEU A 113 -10.19 -3.22 16.18
N GLY A 114 -10.79 -3.49 15.01
CA GLY A 114 -11.69 -2.57 14.30
C GLY A 114 -11.04 -1.57 13.37
N VAL A 115 -9.73 -1.68 13.10
CA VAL A 115 -9.08 -0.97 11.99
C VAL A 115 -8.83 -1.93 10.82
N PRO A 116 -8.81 -1.45 9.56
CA PRO A 116 -8.46 -2.30 8.42
C PRO A 116 -7.10 -2.97 8.62
N VAL A 117 -7.02 -4.26 8.27
CA VAL A 117 -5.78 -5.03 8.29
C VAL A 117 -5.35 -5.33 6.86
N SER A 118 -4.10 -5.00 6.55
CA SER A 118 -3.40 -5.39 5.33
C SER A 118 -2.54 -6.61 5.61
N ILE A 119 -2.48 -7.55 4.67
CA ILE A 119 -1.63 -8.74 4.75
C ILE A 119 -0.44 -8.60 3.80
N ASP A 120 0.78 -8.49 4.36
CA ASP A 120 2.06 -8.41 3.62
C ASP A 120 2.52 -9.83 3.29
N SER A 121 2.10 -10.32 2.12
CA SER A 121 2.51 -11.62 1.59
C SER A 121 2.44 -11.64 0.06
N MET A 122 3.41 -12.32 -0.56
CA MET A 122 3.46 -12.58 -2.00
C MET A 122 2.82 -13.92 -2.39
N LYS A 123 2.20 -14.64 -1.43
CA LYS A 123 1.65 -15.97 -1.64
C LYS A 123 0.12 -15.93 -1.64
N ALA A 124 -0.49 -16.30 -2.77
CA ALA A 124 -1.94 -16.24 -2.94
C ALA A 124 -2.71 -17.08 -1.88
N ASP A 125 -2.20 -18.25 -1.50
CA ASP A 125 -2.84 -19.10 -0.47
C ASP A 125 -2.88 -18.41 0.90
N VAL A 126 -1.81 -17.70 1.28
CA VAL A 126 -1.74 -16.93 2.54
C VAL A 126 -2.73 -15.78 2.50
N VAL A 127 -2.76 -15.04 1.38
CA VAL A 127 -3.69 -13.92 1.19
C VAL A 127 -5.14 -14.41 1.17
N ALA A 128 -5.43 -15.53 0.49
CA ALA A 128 -6.77 -16.12 0.45
C ALA A 128 -7.29 -16.41 1.86
N TRP A 129 -6.50 -17.11 2.66
CA TRP A 129 -6.83 -17.41 4.04
C TRP A 129 -6.98 -16.13 4.88
N ALA A 130 -6.07 -15.18 4.75
CA ALA A 130 -6.13 -13.95 5.54
C ALA A 130 -7.37 -13.10 5.24
N LEU A 131 -7.81 -13.05 3.96
CA LEU A 131 -9.06 -12.39 3.57
C LEU A 131 -10.29 -13.10 4.15
N GLU A 132 -10.27 -14.43 4.28
CA GLU A 132 -11.31 -15.22 4.94
C GLU A 132 -11.39 -14.93 6.45
N GLU A 133 -10.24 -14.70 7.08
CA GLU A 133 -10.14 -14.30 8.49
C GLU A 133 -10.44 -12.80 8.71
N GLY A 134 -10.76 -12.03 7.66
CA GLY A 134 -11.21 -10.65 7.75
C GLY A 134 -10.14 -9.59 7.46
N ALA A 135 -8.97 -9.96 6.94
CA ALA A 135 -8.06 -8.97 6.37
C ALA A 135 -8.77 -8.22 5.23
N ALA A 136 -8.49 -6.92 5.10
CA ALA A 136 -9.21 -6.04 4.19
C ALA A 136 -8.43 -5.69 2.92
N ILE A 137 -7.11 -5.82 2.91
CA ILE A 137 -6.21 -5.37 1.85
C ILE A 137 -5.09 -6.40 1.70
N ALA A 138 -4.68 -6.71 0.46
CA ALA A 138 -3.43 -7.42 0.20
C ALA A 138 -2.29 -6.41 -0.03
N ASN A 139 -1.09 -6.72 0.46
CA ASN A 139 0.12 -5.94 0.17
C ASN A 139 1.12 -6.88 -0.53
N ASP A 140 1.18 -6.77 -1.87
CA ASP A 140 2.03 -7.63 -2.69
C ASP A 140 3.31 -6.90 -3.08
N VAL A 141 4.39 -7.27 -2.42
CA VAL A 141 5.74 -6.69 -2.66
C VAL A 141 6.34 -7.04 -4.03
N TRP A 142 5.69 -7.89 -4.82
CA TRP A 142 6.05 -8.19 -6.22
C TRP A 142 5.04 -7.68 -7.24
N GLY A 143 4.04 -6.96 -6.79
CA GLY A 143 3.14 -6.19 -7.66
C GLY A 143 2.42 -7.04 -8.70
N LEU A 144 1.88 -8.19 -8.33
CA LEU A 144 1.15 -9.12 -9.18
C LEU A 144 1.99 -9.79 -10.29
N GLN A 145 3.33 -9.71 -10.24
CA GLN A 145 4.20 -10.23 -11.30
C GLN A 145 4.83 -11.60 -10.97
N ARG A 146 4.35 -12.27 -9.91
CA ARG A 146 4.76 -13.65 -9.53
C ARG A 146 3.75 -14.72 -9.96
N GLY A 147 2.98 -14.47 -11.02
CA GLY A 147 1.91 -15.31 -11.53
C GLY A 147 0.57 -14.59 -11.49
N ASP A 148 -0.45 -15.16 -12.15
CA ASP A 148 -1.78 -14.57 -12.23
C ASP A 148 -2.68 -14.94 -11.04
N GLU A 149 -2.26 -15.87 -10.19
CA GLU A 149 -3.05 -16.47 -9.10
C GLU A 149 -3.46 -15.41 -8.07
N MET A 150 -2.53 -14.52 -7.68
CA MET A 150 -2.80 -13.44 -6.75
C MET A 150 -3.85 -12.47 -7.31
N ALA A 151 -3.67 -12.03 -8.54
CA ALA A 151 -4.58 -11.09 -9.17
C ALA A 151 -5.97 -11.69 -9.39
N ALA A 152 -6.05 -12.97 -9.81
CA ALA A 152 -7.32 -13.69 -9.99
C ALA A 152 -8.06 -13.88 -8.66
N LEU A 153 -7.35 -14.23 -7.58
CA LEU A 153 -7.90 -14.31 -6.23
C LEU A 153 -8.53 -12.98 -5.81
N LEU A 154 -7.77 -11.88 -5.95
CA LEU A 154 -8.20 -10.55 -5.53
C LEU A 154 -9.38 -10.04 -6.36
N ALA A 155 -9.41 -10.35 -7.67
CA ALA A 155 -10.55 -10.07 -8.53
C ALA A 155 -11.81 -10.81 -8.06
N ALA A 156 -11.70 -12.12 -7.78
CA ALA A 156 -12.81 -12.96 -7.31
C ALA A 156 -13.37 -12.52 -5.96
N ARG A 157 -12.52 -11.97 -5.09
CA ARG A 157 -12.89 -11.47 -3.75
C ARG A 157 -13.26 -9.97 -3.75
N ASN A 158 -13.14 -9.29 -4.87
CA ASN A 158 -13.22 -7.83 -4.97
C ASN A 158 -12.36 -7.14 -3.89
N ALA A 159 -11.15 -7.65 -3.63
CA ALA A 159 -10.29 -7.17 -2.56
C ALA A 159 -9.29 -6.12 -3.05
N PRO A 160 -9.03 -5.04 -2.30
CA PRO A 160 -7.98 -4.07 -2.61
C PRO A 160 -6.58 -4.67 -2.50
N VAL A 161 -5.65 -4.10 -3.28
CA VAL A 161 -4.25 -4.51 -3.28
C VAL A 161 -3.30 -3.32 -3.36
N ILE A 162 -2.21 -3.40 -2.61
CA ILE A 162 -1.03 -2.56 -2.77
C ILE A 162 -0.09 -3.29 -3.71
N VAL A 163 0.17 -2.66 -4.86
CA VAL A 163 1.05 -3.15 -5.92
C VAL A 163 2.39 -2.44 -5.76
N MET A 164 3.40 -3.15 -5.23
CA MET A 164 4.70 -2.55 -4.97
C MET A 164 5.70 -2.88 -6.09
N HIS A 165 6.42 -1.86 -6.53
CA HIS A 165 7.56 -2.02 -7.44
C HIS A 165 8.74 -2.69 -6.73
N ASN A 166 9.23 -3.78 -7.28
CA ASN A 166 10.37 -4.52 -6.78
C ASN A 166 11.30 -4.99 -7.92
N ARG A 167 12.54 -5.33 -7.57
CA ARG A 167 13.54 -5.94 -8.44
C ARG A 167 14.38 -6.91 -7.62
N ASP A 168 14.88 -7.96 -8.26
CA ASP A 168 15.76 -8.93 -7.60
C ASP A 168 17.07 -8.29 -7.11
N ARG A 169 17.56 -7.29 -7.85
CA ARG A 169 18.79 -6.52 -7.51
C ARG A 169 18.73 -5.09 -8.05
N ALA A 170 19.44 -4.20 -7.38
CA ALA A 170 19.64 -2.84 -7.86
C ALA A 170 20.54 -2.82 -9.12
N ASP A 171 20.19 -1.92 -10.04
CA ASP A 171 20.98 -1.62 -11.23
C ASP A 171 21.13 -0.10 -11.34
N PRO A 172 22.32 0.45 -11.07
CA PRO A 172 22.55 1.89 -11.08
C PRO A 172 22.49 2.53 -12.47
N SER A 173 22.51 1.73 -13.53
CA SER A 173 22.57 2.23 -14.92
C SER A 173 21.21 2.63 -15.50
N ILE A 174 20.10 2.26 -14.86
CA ILE A 174 18.74 2.49 -15.36
C ILE A 174 18.14 3.80 -14.85
N ASP A 175 17.24 4.40 -15.62
CA ASP A 175 16.31 5.41 -15.10
C ASP A 175 15.24 4.71 -14.25
N ILE A 176 15.36 4.92 -12.95
CA ILE A 176 14.47 4.23 -11.97
C ILE A 176 13.01 4.64 -12.11
N MET A 177 12.71 5.88 -12.54
CA MET A 177 11.31 6.31 -12.71
C MET A 177 10.67 5.67 -13.93
N GLN A 178 11.43 5.51 -15.02
CA GLN A 178 10.96 4.75 -16.18
C GLN A 178 10.76 3.28 -15.85
N ASP A 179 11.66 2.67 -15.07
CA ASP A 179 11.53 1.28 -14.65
C ASP A 179 10.30 1.06 -13.73
N ILE A 180 10.06 1.97 -12.77
CA ILE A 180 8.86 1.95 -11.93
C ILE A 180 7.60 2.08 -12.78
N ALA A 181 7.56 3.01 -13.73
CA ALA A 181 6.41 3.20 -14.61
C ALA A 181 6.14 1.95 -15.45
N ALA A 182 7.15 1.40 -16.12
CA ALA A 182 7.01 0.18 -16.91
C ALA A 182 6.60 -1.04 -16.05
N PHE A 183 7.06 -1.11 -14.81
CA PHE A 183 6.63 -2.15 -13.87
C PHE A 183 5.13 -2.02 -13.55
N PHE A 184 4.65 -0.81 -13.25
CA PHE A 184 3.24 -0.60 -12.96
C PHE A 184 2.35 -0.84 -14.18
N GLU A 185 2.79 -0.48 -15.39
CA GLU A 185 2.06 -0.82 -16.62
C GLU A 185 1.86 -2.34 -16.72
N ARG A 186 2.91 -3.14 -16.55
CA ARG A 186 2.81 -4.61 -16.56
C ARG A 186 1.88 -5.13 -15.47
N SER A 187 1.93 -4.57 -14.27
CA SER A 187 1.04 -4.96 -13.16
C SER A 187 -0.43 -4.64 -13.46
N LEU A 188 -0.69 -3.50 -14.07
CA LEU A 188 -2.03 -3.09 -14.49
C LEU A 188 -2.56 -3.95 -15.65
N ASP A 189 -1.69 -4.41 -16.55
CA ASP A 189 -2.04 -5.39 -17.59
C ASP A 189 -2.42 -6.74 -16.97
N VAL A 190 -1.70 -7.19 -15.92
CA VAL A 190 -2.09 -8.39 -15.14
C VAL A 190 -3.46 -8.19 -14.52
N ALA A 191 -3.69 -7.07 -13.84
CA ALA A 191 -4.97 -6.75 -13.23
C ALA A 191 -6.12 -6.75 -14.26
N ALA A 192 -5.92 -6.10 -15.42
CA ALA A 192 -6.93 -6.02 -16.46
C ALA A 192 -7.31 -7.40 -17.03
N ARG A 193 -6.33 -8.26 -17.35
CA ARG A 193 -6.62 -9.59 -17.94
C ARG A 193 -7.20 -10.58 -16.92
N THR A 194 -6.98 -10.38 -15.61
CA THR A 194 -7.57 -11.21 -14.55
C THR A 194 -8.91 -10.68 -14.03
N GLY A 195 -9.34 -9.49 -14.49
CA GLY A 195 -10.59 -8.87 -14.04
C GLY A 195 -10.49 -8.16 -12.69
N LEU A 196 -9.28 -7.92 -12.16
CA LEU A 196 -9.09 -7.13 -10.95
C LEU A 196 -9.41 -5.66 -11.24
N ALA A 197 -10.36 -5.11 -10.51
CA ALA A 197 -10.84 -3.76 -10.71
C ALA A 197 -9.72 -2.73 -10.41
N ARG A 198 -9.57 -1.74 -11.29
CA ARG A 198 -8.56 -0.69 -11.17
C ARG A 198 -8.71 0.13 -9.88
N GLU A 199 -9.93 0.36 -9.47
CA GLU A 199 -10.33 1.05 -8.24
C GLU A 199 -9.94 0.34 -6.94
N ASN A 200 -9.48 -0.91 -7.04
CA ASN A 200 -8.95 -1.71 -5.93
C ASN A 200 -7.42 -1.59 -5.78
N ILE A 201 -6.74 -0.82 -6.65
CA ILE A 201 -5.28 -0.80 -6.70
C ILE A 201 -4.71 0.47 -6.05
N VAL A 202 -3.71 0.28 -5.20
CA VAL A 202 -2.81 1.32 -4.66
C VAL A 202 -1.40 1.00 -5.16
N LEU A 203 -0.65 2.01 -5.62
CA LEU A 203 0.72 1.83 -6.13
C LEU A 203 1.75 2.23 -5.06
N ASP A 204 2.80 1.42 -4.87
CA ASP A 204 3.96 1.72 -4.02
C ASP A 204 5.24 1.69 -4.85
N PRO A 205 6.01 2.78 -4.96
CA PRO A 205 7.28 2.80 -5.68
C PRO A 205 8.36 1.90 -5.07
N GLY A 206 8.14 1.28 -3.92
CA GLY A 206 9.03 0.30 -3.31
C GLY A 206 10.38 0.91 -2.93
N ILE A 207 10.40 1.96 -2.13
CA ILE A 207 11.62 2.62 -1.67
C ILE A 207 12.55 1.60 -0.99
N GLY A 208 13.79 1.45 -1.47
CA GLY A 208 14.79 0.53 -0.95
C GLY A 208 14.65 -0.92 -1.43
N PHE A 209 13.66 -1.26 -2.23
CA PHE A 209 13.50 -2.60 -2.83
C PHE A 209 14.11 -2.61 -4.24
N GLY A 210 15.15 -3.43 -4.46
CA GLY A 210 15.86 -3.53 -5.73
C GLY A 210 16.35 -2.19 -6.30
N LYS A 211 16.66 -1.23 -5.44
CA LYS A 211 17.09 0.13 -5.76
C LYS A 211 18.39 0.47 -5.05
N THR A 212 19.25 1.27 -5.68
CA THR A 212 20.35 1.94 -4.99
C THR A 212 19.80 2.99 -4.03
N GLN A 213 20.67 3.52 -3.15
CA GLN A 213 20.30 4.60 -2.24
C GLN A 213 19.89 5.86 -3.01
N GLU A 214 20.67 6.19 -4.06
CA GLU A 214 20.38 7.30 -4.96
C GLU A 214 19.03 7.12 -5.69
N GLN A 215 18.76 5.93 -6.24
CA GLN A 215 17.48 5.62 -6.87
C GLN A 215 16.30 5.72 -5.91
N SER A 216 16.50 5.40 -4.64
CA SER A 216 15.48 5.58 -3.59
C SER A 216 15.19 7.07 -3.33
N LEU A 217 16.22 7.91 -3.32
CA LEU A 217 16.08 9.37 -3.22
C LEU A 217 15.39 9.96 -4.45
N ILE A 218 15.78 9.52 -5.66
CA ILE A 218 15.14 9.94 -6.93
C ILE A 218 13.65 9.58 -6.92
N ALA A 219 13.29 8.35 -6.54
CA ALA A 219 11.89 7.92 -6.50
C ALA A 219 11.05 8.73 -5.50
N LEU A 220 11.62 9.14 -4.36
CA LEU A 220 10.97 10.06 -3.42
C LEU A 220 10.88 11.48 -3.99
N ALA A 221 11.92 11.96 -4.64
CA ALA A 221 11.99 13.32 -5.18
C ALA A 221 11.03 13.54 -6.37
N ARG A 222 10.78 12.49 -7.16
CA ARG A 222 9.95 12.51 -8.37
C ARG A 222 8.65 11.70 -8.22
N LEU A 223 8.20 11.47 -6.98
CA LEU A 223 7.02 10.66 -6.67
C LEU A 223 5.75 11.16 -7.37
N ASP A 224 5.61 12.46 -7.54
CA ASP A 224 4.45 13.11 -8.17
C ASP A 224 4.29 12.74 -9.65
N GLU A 225 5.33 12.27 -10.34
CA GLU A 225 5.21 11.74 -11.72
C GLU A 225 4.30 10.52 -11.78
N LEU A 226 4.25 9.72 -10.71
CA LEU A 226 3.41 8.52 -10.63
C LEU A 226 1.92 8.85 -10.52
N LYS A 227 1.54 10.10 -10.25
CA LYS A 227 0.14 10.56 -10.30
C LYS A 227 -0.48 10.42 -11.68
N SER A 228 0.34 10.35 -12.74
CA SER A 228 -0.10 10.09 -14.11
C SER A 228 -0.88 8.79 -14.27
N PHE A 229 -0.66 7.81 -13.37
CA PHE A 229 -1.46 6.58 -13.33
C PHE A 229 -2.89 6.80 -12.83
N GLY A 230 -3.21 7.93 -12.19
CA GLY A 230 -4.54 8.20 -11.63
C GLY A 230 -4.97 7.26 -10.51
N LEU A 231 -4.00 6.63 -9.83
CA LEU A 231 -4.20 5.70 -8.73
C LEU A 231 -3.60 6.25 -7.44
N PRO A 232 -4.12 5.85 -6.26
CA PRO A 232 -3.55 6.22 -4.98
C PRO A 232 -2.11 5.73 -4.84
N LEU A 233 -1.29 6.50 -4.11
CA LEU A 233 0.10 6.16 -3.83
C LEU A 233 0.31 5.84 -2.35
N LEU A 234 1.04 4.76 -2.09
CA LEU A 234 1.59 4.42 -0.78
C LEU A 234 3.11 4.61 -0.80
N VAL A 235 3.68 5.05 0.30
CA VAL A 235 5.14 5.14 0.47
C VAL A 235 5.57 4.55 1.82
N GLY A 236 6.50 3.59 1.77
CA GLY A 236 7.18 3.01 2.93
C GLY A 236 8.65 3.40 2.97
N ALA A 237 9.00 4.51 3.65
CA ALA A 237 10.37 5.02 3.75
C ALA A 237 10.99 4.87 5.16
N SER A 238 10.23 4.32 6.11
CA SER A 238 10.60 4.23 7.53
C SER A 238 11.87 3.41 7.76
N ARG A 239 12.86 4.02 8.42
CA ARG A 239 14.13 3.45 8.87
C ARG A 239 15.01 2.83 7.76
N LYS A 240 14.75 3.18 6.49
CA LYS A 240 15.43 2.60 5.31
C LYS A 240 16.89 3.06 5.18
N VAL A 241 17.69 2.25 4.49
CA VAL A 241 19.17 2.43 4.41
C VAL A 241 19.55 3.71 3.67
N PHE A 242 18.74 4.21 2.72
CA PHE A 242 19.02 5.46 2.02
C PHE A 242 19.17 6.66 2.99
N ILE A 243 18.54 6.61 4.18
CA ILE A 243 18.69 7.64 5.22
C ILE A 243 20.15 7.65 5.73
N ALA A 244 20.71 6.47 5.97
CA ALA A 244 22.10 6.34 6.43
C ALA A 244 23.12 6.75 5.36
N SER A 245 22.79 6.71 4.08
CA SER A 245 23.69 7.20 3.01
C SER A 245 23.81 8.72 3.00
N VAL A 246 22.81 9.42 3.50
CA VAL A 246 22.81 10.90 3.66
C VAL A 246 23.28 11.30 5.05
N SER A 247 22.87 10.58 6.09
CA SER A 247 23.21 10.83 7.48
C SER A 247 23.51 9.49 8.16
N PRO A 248 24.79 9.12 8.34
CA PRO A 248 25.19 7.84 8.92
C PRO A 248 24.50 7.58 10.26
N SER A 249 23.78 6.46 10.35
CA SER A 249 22.93 6.14 11.50
C SER A 249 22.52 4.67 11.52
N GLU A 250 22.31 4.12 12.70
CA GLU A 250 21.68 2.82 12.90
C GLU A 250 20.15 2.92 12.66
N PRO A 251 19.45 1.81 12.32
CA PRO A 251 18.03 1.83 12.01
C PRO A 251 17.16 2.55 13.05
N GLN A 252 17.45 2.38 14.34
CA GLN A 252 16.73 3.00 15.45
C GLN A 252 16.95 4.52 15.55
N GLN A 253 18.04 5.02 14.98
CA GLN A 253 18.41 6.45 14.97
C GLN A 253 17.84 7.21 13.77
N ARG A 254 17.15 6.53 12.84
CA ARG A 254 16.66 7.09 11.56
C ARG A 254 15.29 7.77 11.64
N LEU A 255 14.78 8.04 12.84
CA LEU A 255 13.45 8.65 13.01
C LEU A 255 13.34 9.99 12.26
N GLY A 256 14.27 10.92 12.47
CA GLY A 256 14.24 12.23 11.80
C GLY A 256 14.27 12.13 10.28
N GLY A 257 15.12 11.24 9.72
CA GLY A 257 15.17 10.97 8.28
C GLY A 257 13.90 10.30 7.76
N SER A 258 13.28 9.40 8.54
CA SER A 258 12.00 8.78 8.19
C SER A 258 10.89 9.83 8.10
N ILE A 259 10.78 10.71 9.09
CA ILE A 259 9.78 11.80 9.10
C ILE A 259 10.01 12.76 7.92
N ALA A 260 11.24 13.15 7.64
CA ALA A 260 11.55 14.02 6.49
C ALA A 260 11.09 13.37 5.16
N ALA A 261 11.35 12.06 4.97
CA ALA A 261 10.92 11.33 3.79
C ALA A 261 9.39 11.20 3.71
N HIS A 262 8.71 10.96 4.83
CA HIS A 262 7.25 10.87 4.89
C HIS A 262 6.59 12.21 4.52
N LEU A 263 7.07 13.33 5.07
CA LEU A 263 6.56 14.66 4.73
C LEU A 263 6.83 15.03 3.27
N ALA A 264 7.99 14.67 2.73
CA ALA A 264 8.31 14.85 1.32
C ALA A 264 7.38 14.03 0.41
N ALA A 265 7.08 12.77 0.79
CA ALA A 265 6.14 11.91 0.06
C ALA A 265 4.70 12.44 0.14
N ALA A 266 4.23 12.86 1.31
CA ALA A 266 2.91 13.45 1.51
C ALA A 266 2.68 14.66 0.60
N ARG A 267 3.63 15.59 0.56
CA ARG A 267 3.58 16.76 -0.34
C ARG A 267 3.56 16.42 -1.82
N ARG A 268 4.08 15.25 -2.20
CA ARG A 268 4.10 14.75 -3.58
C ARG A 268 2.91 13.86 -3.91
N GLY A 269 1.98 13.68 -2.95
CA GLY A 269 0.71 13.01 -3.19
C GLY A 269 0.62 11.57 -2.71
N ALA A 270 1.53 11.12 -1.84
CA ALA A 270 1.29 9.87 -1.11
C ALA A 270 0.02 10.00 -0.27
N GLY A 271 -0.95 9.11 -0.51
CA GLY A 271 -2.20 9.02 0.25
C GLY A 271 -2.09 8.09 1.46
N ILE A 272 -1.07 7.22 1.48
CA ILE A 272 -0.80 6.29 2.59
C ILE A 272 0.70 6.33 2.91
N ILE A 273 1.05 6.41 4.19
CA ILE A 273 2.43 6.35 4.69
C ILE A 273 2.59 5.11 5.56
N ARG A 274 3.45 4.17 5.13
CA ARG A 274 3.77 2.94 5.87
C ARG A 274 4.98 3.17 6.77
N THR A 275 4.82 2.98 8.08
CA THR A 275 5.83 3.37 9.08
C THR A 275 5.89 2.42 10.27
N HIS A 276 7.06 2.36 10.94
CA HIS A 276 7.25 1.74 12.25
C HIS A 276 6.94 2.74 13.39
N ASP A 277 7.14 4.05 13.14
CA ASP A 277 7.07 5.15 14.11
C ASP A 277 5.76 5.92 13.89
N VAL A 278 4.63 5.30 14.34
CA VAL A 278 3.28 5.78 14.03
C VAL A 278 3.01 7.12 14.69
N ALA A 279 3.22 7.24 16.01
CA ALA A 279 2.88 8.45 16.78
C ALA A 279 3.56 9.71 16.20
N GLU A 280 4.87 9.59 15.91
CA GLU A 280 5.69 10.68 15.38
C GLU A 280 5.29 11.01 13.93
N THR A 281 4.96 10.00 13.12
CA THR A 281 4.48 10.20 11.75
C THR A 281 3.12 10.90 11.74
N VAL A 282 2.17 10.47 12.57
CA VAL A 282 0.84 11.12 12.74
C VAL A 282 1.01 12.57 13.17
N GLN A 283 1.84 12.83 14.20
CA GLN A 283 2.11 14.19 14.67
C GLN A 283 2.66 15.06 13.53
N ALA A 284 3.67 14.57 12.81
CA ALA A 284 4.31 15.32 11.74
C ALA A 284 3.35 15.64 10.58
N LEU A 285 2.52 14.68 10.16
CA LEU A 285 1.52 14.88 9.09
C LEU A 285 0.44 15.88 9.50
N ARG A 286 -0.05 15.83 10.75
CA ARG A 286 -1.02 16.80 11.28
C ARG A 286 -0.45 18.21 11.32
N VAL A 287 0.80 18.37 11.77
CA VAL A 287 1.47 19.67 11.78
C VAL A 287 1.68 20.18 10.37
N LEU A 288 2.11 19.34 9.42
CA LEU A 288 2.24 19.72 8.02
C LEU A 288 0.90 20.22 7.45
N ALA A 289 -0.19 19.49 7.66
CA ALA A 289 -1.51 19.88 7.17
C ALA A 289 -1.96 21.22 7.77
N ALA A 290 -1.74 21.44 9.08
CA ALA A 290 -2.07 22.71 9.74
C ALA A 290 -1.26 23.89 9.21
N ILE A 291 -0.01 23.68 8.78
CA ILE A 291 0.82 24.72 8.13
C ILE A 291 0.29 25.01 6.73
N GLU A 292 -0.07 23.98 5.96
CA GLU A 292 -0.54 24.12 4.58
C GLU A 292 -1.93 24.76 4.50
N ASP A 293 -2.78 24.55 5.50
CA ASP A 293 -4.11 25.20 5.63
C ASP A 293 -4.01 26.73 5.83
N LYS A 294 -2.83 27.29 6.11
CA LYS A 294 -2.61 28.75 6.27
C LYS A 294 -2.14 29.44 4.98
N ARG A 295 -2.08 28.71 3.86
CA ARG A 295 -1.73 29.26 2.54
C ARG A 295 -2.96 29.68 1.76
#